data_1cbea5ffed9db2b38de223d77063c18e
#
_entry.id   1cbea5ffed9db2b38de223d77063c18e
#
_cell.length_a   1.000
_cell.length_b   1.000
_cell.length_c   1.000
_cell.angle_alpha   90.00
_cell.angle_beta   90.00
_cell.angle_gamma   90.00
#
_symmetry.space_group_name_H-M   'P 1'
#
loop_
_entity.id
_entity.type
_entity.pdbx_description
1 polymer ?
#
loop_
_entity_poly.entity_id
_entity_poly.type
_entity_poly.pdbx_seq_one_letter_code
_entity_poly.pdbx_strand_id
1 'polypeptide(L)'
;MHSKPETIANVSVKEYSFSKKQIQGVVKASQFRWTFIWSFHKGLLTVNPPLGRALIEDALLRFLLKKDYELEAGNEYKFTISAKF
;
A
#
# COMPACT_ATOMS: atom_id res chain seq x y z
N MET A 1 -25.29 -6.43 -16.50
CA MET A 1 -24.67 -6.32 -15.18
C MET A 1 -23.40 -5.50 -15.29
N HIS A 2 -23.30 -4.49 -14.46
CA HIS A 2 -22.13 -3.61 -14.48
C HIS A 2 -21.21 -3.96 -13.32
N SER A 3 -20.02 -4.41 -13.63
CA SER A 3 -18.99 -4.58 -12.61
C SER A 3 -18.31 -3.23 -12.40
N LYS A 4 -18.02 -2.91 -11.16
CA LYS A 4 -17.22 -1.72 -10.86
C LYS A 4 -15.80 -1.95 -11.39
N PRO A 5 -15.16 -0.91 -11.95
CA PRO A 5 -13.77 -1.05 -12.35
C PRO A 5 -12.92 -1.33 -11.12
N GLU A 6 -12.08 -2.34 -11.22
CA GLU A 6 -11.20 -2.74 -10.13
C GLU A 6 -9.79 -2.95 -10.65
N THR A 7 -8.82 -2.58 -9.87
CA THR A 7 -7.42 -2.80 -10.17
C THR A 7 -6.78 -3.50 -8.99
N ILE A 8 -5.99 -4.53 -9.27
CA ILE A 8 -5.26 -5.24 -8.24
C ILE A 8 -3.93 -4.54 -8.03
N ALA A 9 -3.67 -4.15 -6.80
CA ALA A 9 -2.40 -3.55 -6.41
C ALA A 9 -1.54 -4.61 -5.72
N ASN A 10 -0.25 -4.59 -6.01
CA ASN A 10 0.73 -5.49 -5.41
C ASN A 10 1.60 -4.69 -4.45
N VAL A 11 1.72 -5.19 -3.23
CA VAL A 11 2.52 -4.57 -2.18
C VAL A 11 3.74 -5.45 -1.92
N SER A 12 4.94 -4.89 -2.09
CA SER A 12 6.18 -5.57 -1.74
C SER A 12 6.72 -4.92 -0.48
N VAL A 13 6.79 -5.68 0.60
CA VAL A 13 7.34 -5.18 1.86
C VAL A 13 8.84 -5.30 1.81
N LYS A 14 9.55 -4.19 1.95
CA LYS A 14 11.01 -4.15 1.88
C LYS A 14 11.64 -4.16 3.26
N GLU A 15 11.03 -3.49 4.21
CA GLU A 15 11.55 -3.43 5.58
C GLU A 15 10.41 -3.35 6.58
N TYR A 16 10.55 -4.11 7.65
CA TYR A 16 9.66 -4.02 8.81
C TYR A 16 10.54 -3.70 10.01
N SER A 17 10.49 -2.48 10.48
CA SER A 17 11.34 -2.03 11.58
C SER A 17 10.53 -1.85 12.87
N PHE A 18 10.79 -2.71 13.85
CA PHE A 18 10.15 -2.59 15.16
C PHE A 18 10.71 -1.41 15.95
N SER A 19 12.00 -1.13 15.80
CA SER A 19 12.63 -0.02 16.53
C SER A 19 12.11 1.33 16.05
N LYS A 20 11.94 1.49 14.74
CA LYS A 20 11.40 2.72 14.16
C LYS A 20 9.87 2.72 14.09
N LYS A 21 9.26 1.57 14.36
CA LYS A 21 7.80 1.37 14.30
C LYS A 21 7.23 1.76 12.93
N GLN A 22 7.88 1.29 11.88
CA GLN A 22 7.47 1.60 10.51
C GLN A 22 7.71 0.43 9.56
N ILE A 23 6.92 0.44 8.50
CA ILE A 23 7.02 -0.52 7.40
C ILE A 23 7.29 0.28 6.14
N GLN A 24 8.28 -0.16 5.36
CA GLN A 24 8.59 0.45 4.08
C GLN A 24 8.41 -0.56 2.97
N GLY A 25 7.94 -0.09 1.83
CA GLY A 25 7.74 -0.98 0.71
C GLY A 25 7.38 -0.24 -0.57
N VAL A 26 6.95 -1.04 -1.54
CA VAL A 26 6.59 -0.58 -2.88
C VAL A 26 5.20 -1.09 -3.21
N VAL A 27 4.37 -0.23 -3.79
CA VAL A 27 3.07 -0.60 -4.31
C VAL A 27 3.07 -0.42 -5.82
N LYS A 28 2.59 -1.42 -6.53
CA LYS A 28 2.44 -1.36 -7.99
C LYS A 28 0.98 -1.61 -8.35
N ALA A 29 0.45 -0.75 -9.21
CA ALA A 29 -0.91 -0.91 -9.72
C ALA A 29 -0.91 -0.43 -11.17
N SER A 30 -1.29 -1.33 -12.10
CA SER A 30 -1.23 -1.04 -13.54
C SER A 30 0.21 -0.65 -13.93
N GLN A 31 0.40 0.53 -14.50
CA GLN A 31 1.71 1.04 -14.90
C GLN A 31 2.35 1.92 -13.82
N PHE A 32 1.66 2.10 -12.71
CA PHE A 32 2.12 2.99 -11.65
C PHE A 32 2.91 2.24 -10.60
N ARG A 33 3.84 2.93 -10.00
CA ARG A 33 4.67 2.41 -8.93
C ARG A 33 4.89 3.51 -7.91
N TRP A 34 4.64 3.19 -6.64
CA TRP A 34 4.86 4.10 -5.52
C TRP A 34 5.70 3.42 -4.46
N THR A 35 6.50 4.21 -3.75
CA THR A 35 7.12 3.76 -2.52
C THR A 35 6.27 4.26 -1.36
N PHE A 36 6.20 3.49 -0.28
CA PHE A 36 5.43 3.92 0.88
C PHE A 36 6.21 3.71 2.16
N ILE A 37 5.89 4.53 3.15
CA ILE A 37 6.36 4.38 4.52
C ILE A 37 5.12 4.45 5.41
N TRP A 38 4.88 3.38 6.14
CA TRP A 38 3.76 3.29 7.07
C TRP A 38 4.30 3.36 8.50
N SER A 39 4.00 4.44 9.21
CA SER A 39 4.33 4.56 10.62
C SER A 39 3.14 4.04 11.43
N PHE A 40 3.21 2.78 11.86
CA PHE A 40 2.09 2.16 12.56
C PHE A 40 1.90 2.73 13.98
N HIS A 41 2.94 3.33 14.52
CA HIS A 41 2.87 4.00 15.82
C HIS A 41 2.06 5.30 15.73
N LYS A 42 2.29 6.07 14.67
CA LYS A 42 1.64 7.38 14.48
C LYS A 42 0.39 7.32 13.61
N GLY A 43 0.17 6.21 12.93
CA GLY A 43 -0.92 6.13 11.96
C GLY A 43 -0.72 7.00 10.75
N LEU A 44 0.53 7.26 10.36
CA LEU A 44 0.86 8.12 9.23
C LEU A 44 1.38 7.30 8.06
N LEU A 45 0.80 7.56 6.89
CA LEU A 45 1.20 6.93 5.64
C LEU A 45 1.79 7.98 4.70
N THR A 46 3.00 7.71 4.21
CA THR A 46 3.66 8.54 3.21
C THR A 46 3.78 7.73 1.92
N VAL A 47 3.34 8.29 0.82
CA VAL A 47 3.37 7.65 -0.50
C VAL A 47 4.04 8.60 -1.49
N ASN A 48 5.04 8.10 -2.21
CA ASN A 48 5.78 8.86 -3.21
C ASN A 48 5.93 8.06 -4.50
N PRO A 49 5.93 8.68 -5.67
CA PRO A 49 5.71 10.11 -5.92
C PRO A 49 4.24 10.49 -5.72
N PRO A 50 3.91 11.79 -5.66
CA PRO A 50 2.52 12.23 -5.47
C PRO A 50 1.60 11.96 -6.66
N LEU A 51 2.16 11.75 -7.84
CA LEU A 51 1.35 11.50 -9.04
C LEU A 51 0.55 10.21 -8.89
N GLY A 52 -0.77 10.31 -9.02
CA GLY A 52 -1.67 9.17 -8.89
C GLY A 52 -1.87 8.67 -7.46
N ARG A 53 -1.18 9.26 -6.50
CA ARG A 53 -1.26 8.84 -5.10
C ARG A 53 -2.67 8.80 -4.56
N ALA A 54 -3.49 9.76 -4.92
CA ALA A 54 -4.87 9.83 -4.46
C ALA A 54 -5.71 8.62 -4.87
N LEU A 55 -5.32 7.92 -5.93
CA LEU A 55 -6.03 6.73 -6.42
C LEU A 55 -5.83 5.53 -5.50
N ILE A 56 -4.69 5.45 -4.81
CA ILE A 56 -4.36 4.26 -4.03
C ILE A 56 -4.21 4.51 -2.54
N GLU A 57 -4.02 5.76 -2.13
CA GLU A 57 -3.66 6.10 -0.76
C GLU A 57 -4.69 5.58 0.26
N ASP A 58 -5.98 5.80 -0.01
CA ASP A 58 -7.03 5.38 0.90
C ASP A 58 -7.13 3.85 1.01
N ALA A 59 -7.05 3.16 -0.13
CA ALA A 59 -7.11 1.70 -0.16
C ALA A 59 -5.87 1.09 0.52
N LEU A 60 -4.70 1.67 0.27
CA LEU A 60 -3.47 1.22 0.91
C LEU A 60 -3.53 1.44 2.42
N LEU A 61 -4.04 2.58 2.85
CA LEU A 61 -4.20 2.88 4.27
C LEU A 61 -5.10 1.85 4.96
N ARG A 62 -6.24 1.54 4.35
CA ARG A 62 -7.16 0.53 4.89
C ARG A 62 -6.50 -0.84 4.96
N PHE A 63 -5.76 -1.21 3.92
CA PHE A 63 -5.03 -2.47 3.90
C PHE A 63 -4.02 -2.54 5.05
N LEU A 64 -3.24 -1.49 5.23
CA LEU A 64 -2.23 -1.44 6.30
C LEU A 64 -2.86 -1.46 7.68
N LEU A 65 -3.91 -0.69 7.90
CA LEU A 65 -4.60 -0.67 9.18
C LEU A 65 -5.16 -2.04 9.58
N LYS A 66 -5.53 -2.82 8.58
CA LYS A 66 -6.12 -4.14 8.79
C LYS A 66 -5.08 -5.25 8.88
N LYS A 67 -3.97 -5.13 8.15
CA LYS A 67 -3.05 -6.24 7.91
C LYS A 67 -1.60 -5.97 8.33
N ASP A 68 -1.27 -4.79 8.83
CA ASP A 68 0.13 -4.44 9.06
C ASP A 68 0.85 -5.43 9.99
N TYR A 69 0.17 -5.98 10.98
CA TYR A 69 0.75 -6.95 11.91
C TYR A 69 1.05 -8.31 11.27
N GLU A 70 0.51 -8.58 10.09
CA GLU A 70 0.73 -9.83 9.36
C GLU A 70 1.83 -9.71 8.31
N LEU A 71 2.32 -8.50 8.05
CA LEU A 71 3.27 -8.26 6.97
C LEU A 71 4.68 -8.65 7.39
N GLU A 72 5.42 -9.22 6.44
CA GLU A 72 6.80 -9.62 6.66
C GLU A 72 7.67 -9.07 5.53
N ALA A 73 8.87 -8.62 5.88
CA ALA A 73 9.84 -8.15 4.90
C ALA A 73 10.20 -9.26 3.92
N GLY A 74 10.28 -8.91 2.64
CA GLY A 74 10.58 -9.84 1.57
C GLY A 74 9.37 -10.49 0.94
N ASN A 75 8.19 -10.32 1.52
CA ASN A 75 6.95 -10.90 0.99
C ASN A 75 6.15 -9.90 0.18
N GLU A 76 5.27 -10.43 -0.66
CA GLU A 76 4.36 -9.64 -1.47
C GLU A 76 2.91 -9.94 -1.11
N TYR A 77 2.08 -8.92 -1.19
CA TYR A 77 0.67 -9.00 -0.85
C TYR A 77 -0.15 -8.28 -1.92
N LYS A 78 -1.44 -8.53 -1.95
CA LYS A 78 -2.34 -7.94 -2.93
C LYS A 78 -3.55 -7.33 -2.25
N PHE A 79 -4.03 -6.23 -2.81
CA PHE A 79 -5.32 -5.68 -2.43
C PHE A 79 -6.00 -5.08 -3.65
N THR A 80 -7.32 -4.91 -3.55
CA THR A 80 -8.12 -4.42 -4.66
C THR A 80 -8.43 -2.95 -4.49
N ILE A 81 -8.29 -2.20 -5.57
CA ILE A 81 -8.62 -0.79 -5.61
C ILE A 81 -9.85 -0.62 -6.49
N SER A 82 -10.88 0.07 -5.98
CA SER A 82 -12.07 0.38 -6.76
C SER A 82 -11.83 1.60 -7.64
N ALA A 83 -10.91 1.46 -8.57
CA ALA A 83 -10.55 2.52 -9.50
C ALA A 83 -10.02 1.89 -10.79
N LYS A 84 -10.21 2.62 -11.87
CA LYS A 84 -9.66 2.24 -13.17
C LYS A 84 -8.42 3.08 -13.43
N PHE A 85 -7.35 2.41 -13.71
CA PHE A 85 -6.06 3.07 -13.96
C PHE A 85 -5.75 3.14 -15.46
#